data_a91a4e752ec9c37505ca4d020f414b47
#
_entry.id   a91a4e752ec9c37505ca4d020f414b47
#
_cell.length_a   1.000
_cell.length_b   1.000
_cell.length_c   1.000
_cell.angle_alpha   90.00
_cell.angle_beta   90.00
_cell.angle_gamma   90.00
#
_symmetry.space_group_name_H-M   'P 1'
#
loop_
_entity.id
_entity.type
_entity.pdbx_description
1 polymer ?
#
loop_
_entity_poly.entity_id
_entity_poly.type
_entity_poly.pdbx_seq_one_letter_code
_entity_poly.pdbx_strand_id
1 'polypeptide(L)'
;MTTNPARADLNVRRLQPLRVLLSGRDRRFLRVTSFLLSQRGYDVYDTSPRKTLETAERARADVVLLETDSSRAMAARKIAALQALAVAPSVLVVVEGDDDEQERWQGLPAVRKWTPIEILVEQIEAAALARPAPLTESERAYL
;
A
#
# COMPACT_ATOMS: atom_id res chain seq x y z
N MET A 1 -27.75 13.87 -4.03
CA MET A 1 -26.52 13.21 -3.54
C MET A 1 -25.90 12.39 -4.66
N THR A 2 -24.82 12.89 -5.18
CA THR A 2 -24.15 12.22 -6.30
C THR A 2 -23.05 11.30 -5.79
N THR A 3 -23.33 10.02 -5.77
CA THR A 3 -22.31 9.02 -5.52
C THR A 3 -21.55 8.80 -6.83
N ASN A 4 -20.23 8.85 -6.77
CA ASN A 4 -19.41 8.49 -7.92
C ASN A 4 -19.71 7.02 -8.28
N PRO A 5 -20.30 6.74 -9.47
CA PRO A 5 -20.69 5.36 -9.82
C PRO A 5 -19.52 4.38 -9.83
N ALA A 6 -18.34 4.83 -10.27
CA ALA A 6 -17.14 3.97 -10.30
C ALA A 6 -16.71 3.57 -8.90
N ARG A 7 -16.81 4.50 -7.95
CA ARG A 7 -16.43 4.24 -6.55
C ARG A 7 -17.43 3.32 -5.86
N ALA A 8 -18.72 3.51 -6.14
CA ALA A 8 -19.77 2.63 -5.62
C ALA A 8 -19.60 1.22 -6.14
N ASP A 9 -19.29 1.06 -7.44
CA ASP A 9 -19.04 -0.25 -8.05
C ASP A 9 -17.85 -0.96 -7.41
N LEU A 10 -16.76 -0.23 -7.13
CA LEU A 10 -15.59 -0.81 -6.49
C LEU A 10 -15.91 -1.34 -5.09
N ASN A 11 -16.72 -0.61 -4.33
CA ASN A 11 -17.13 -1.04 -2.99
C ASN A 11 -18.05 -2.26 -3.04
N VAL A 12 -18.95 -2.31 -4.00
CA VAL A 12 -19.90 -3.42 -4.16
C VAL A 12 -19.18 -4.70 -4.59
N ARG A 13 -18.13 -4.59 -5.41
CA ARG A 13 -17.40 -5.75 -5.91
C ARG A 13 -16.50 -6.41 -4.88
N ARG A 14 -16.17 -5.73 -3.81
CA ARG A 14 -15.31 -6.30 -2.78
C ARG A 14 -16.16 -7.02 -1.73
N LEU A 15 -15.97 -8.33 -1.65
CA LEU A 15 -16.60 -9.14 -0.61
C LEU A 15 -15.99 -8.88 0.76
N GLN A 16 -14.76 -8.41 0.79
CA GLN A 16 -14.03 -8.10 2.02
C GLN A 16 -13.33 -6.75 1.88
N PRO A 17 -13.12 -6.04 3.00
CA PRO A 17 -12.36 -4.79 2.97
C PRO A 17 -10.96 -4.99 2.43
N LEU A 18 -10.41 -3.98 1.76
CA LEU A 18 -9.00 -3.99 1.40
C LEU A 18 -8.16 -4.03 2.66
N ARG A 19 -7.12 -4.85 2.61
CA ARG A 19 -6.14 -4.96 3.69
C ARG A 19 -4.98 -4.05 3.39
N VAL A 20 -4.78 -3.06 4.23
CA VAL A 20 -3.75 -2.04 4.05
C VAL A 20 -2.74 -2.17 5.17
N LEU A 21 -1.48 -2.32 4.81
CA LEU A 21 -0.39 -2.37 5.77
C LEU A 21 0.37 -1.05 5.75
N LEU A 22 0.55 -0.45 6.92
CA LEU A 22 1.36 0.75 7.10
C LEU A 22 2.68 0.35 7.72
N SER A 23 3.79 0.65 7.06
CA SER A 23 5.13 0.33 7.56
C SER A 23 5.98 1.59 7.68
N GLY A 24 6.54 1.82 8.85
CA GLY A 24 7.39 2.98 9.07
C GLY A 24 7.83 3.10 10.51
N ARG A 25 8.63 4.13 10.78
CA ARG A 25 9.15 4.44 12.12
C ARG A 25 8.34 5.48 12.86
N ASP A 26 7.64 6.34 12.13
CA ASP A 26 6.86 7.42 12.74
C ASP A 26 5.56 6.87 13.30
N ARG A 27 5.56 6.53 14.57
CA ARG A 27 4.40 5.92 15.22
C ARG A 27 3.17 6.83 15.22
N ARG A 28 3.37 8.13 15.31
CA ARG A 28 2.27 9.08 15.27
C ARG A 28 1.58 9.05 13.92
N PHE A 29 2.37 9.08 12.85
CA PHE A 29 1.84 8.98 11.49
C PHE A 29 1.08 7.67 11.28
N LEU A 30 1.69 6.55 11.68
CA LEU A 30 1.06 5.24 11.55
C LEU A 30 -0.26 5.17 12.31
N ARG A 31 -0.28 5.66 13.54
CA ARG A 31 -1.46 5.60 14.39
C ARG A 31 -2.61 6.44 13.84
N VAL A 32 -2.32 7.69 13.49
CA VAL A 32 -3.35 8.60 12.96
C VAL A 32 -3.88 8.08 11.62
N THR A 33 -3.00 7.67 10.74
CA THR A 33 -3.40 7.18 9.42
C THR A 33 -4.18 5.88 9.54
N SER A 34 -3.76 4.95 10.40
CA SER A 34 -4.51 3.72 10.67
C SER A 34 -5.93 4.00 11.13
N PHE A 35 -6.07 4.94 12.06
CA PHE A 35 -7.38 5.32 12.58
C PHE A 35 -8.27 5.86 11.47
N LEU A 36 -7.76 6.80 10.68
CA LEU A 36 -8.54 7.42 9.60
C LEU A 36 -8.93 6.42 8.52
N LEU A 37 -8.04 5.53 8.15
CA LEU A 37 -8.34 4.49 7.15
C LEU A 37 -9.32 3.46 7.70
N SER A 38 -9.18 3.07 8.96
CA SER A 38 -10.13 2.15 9.59
C SER A 38 -11.55 2.70 9.60
N GLN A 39 -11.70 4.00 9.83
CA GLN A 39 -13.01 4.65 9.78
C GLN A 39 -13.63 4.61 8.39
N ARG A 40 -12.82 4.45 7.36
CA ARG A 40 -13.30 4.35 5.97
C ARG A 40 -13.52 2.92 5.50
N GLY A 41 -13.48 1.97 6.42
CA GLY A 41 -13.81 0.58 6.14
C GLY A 41 -12.66 -0.29 5.69
N TYR A 42 -11.41 0.21 5.74
CA TYR A 42 -10.25 -0.61 5.44
C TYR A 42 -9.87 -1.48 6.63
N ASP A 43 -9.32 -2.63 6.33
CA ASP A 43 -8.73 -3.51 7.34
C ASP A 43 -7.25 -3.14 7.43
N VAL A 44 -6.87 -2.45 8.50
CA VAL A 44 -5.57 -1.80 8.58
C VAL A 44 -4.66 -2.49 9.58
N TYR A 45 -3.41 -2.70 9.15
CA TYR A 45 -2.35 -3.24 9.98
C TYR A 45 -1.20 -2.25 9.97
N ASP A 46 -0.47 -2.15 11.06
CA ASP A 46 0.76 -1.35 11.11
C ASP A 46 1.92 -2.19 11.62
N THR A 47 3.12 -1.81 11.22
CA THR A 47 4.33 -2.53 11.62
C THR A 47 5.54 -1.62 11.59
N SER A 48 6.57 -2.03 12.33
CA SER A 48 7.88 -1.41 12.24
C SER A 48 8.57 -1.81 10.93
N PRO A 49 9.57 -1.05 10.48
CA PRO A 49 10.28 -1.36 9.23
C PRO A 49 10.87 -2.77 9.17
N ARG A 50 11.28 -3.31 10.31
CA ARG A 50 11.92 -4.62 10.38
C ARG A 50 10.97 -5.77 10.10
N LYS A 51 9.67 -5.58 10.34
CA LYS A 51 8.68 -6.65 10.21
C LYS A 51 7.77 -6.46 9.00
N THR A 52 8.13 -5.60 8.08
CA THR A 52 7.29 -5.27 6.94
C THR A 52 6.92 -6.50 6.12
N LEU A 53 7.92 -7.26 5.69
CA LEU A 53 7.72 -8.43 4.82
C LEU A 53 6.90 -9.50 5.51
N GLU A 54 7.26 -9.83 6.74
CA GLU A 54 6.57 -10.83 7.55
C GLU A 54 5.11 -10.47 7.76
N THR A 55 4.86 -9.21 8.11
CA THR A 55 3.48 -8.76 8.37
C THR A 55 2.66 -8.70 7.09
N ALA A 56 3.26 -8.25 5.98
CA ALA A 56 2.57 -8.21 4.69
C ALA A 56 2.11 -9.60 4.25
N GLU A 57 2.96 -10.59 4.43
CA GLU A 57 2.64 -11.97 4.08
C GLU A 57 1.58 -12.56 5.00
N ARG A 58 1.77 -12.40 6.31
CA ARG A 58 0.83 -12.94 7.31
C ARG A 58 -0.56 -12.33 7.20
N ALA A 59 -0.63 -11.01 7.05
CA ALA A 59 -1.89 -10.30 6.93
C ALA A 59 -2.49 -10.38 5.53
N ARG A 60 -1.74 -10.89 4.56
CA ARG A 60 -2.14 -10.91 3.14
C ARG A 60 -2.53 -9.52 2.65
N ALA A 61 -1.64 -8.56 2.88
CA ALA A 61 -1.89 -7.17 2.54
C ALA A 61 -2.16 -7.00 1.04
N ASP A 62 -3.16 -6.21 0.71
CA ASP A 62 -3.46 -5.83 -0.67
C ASP A 62 -2.63 -4.64 -1.11
N VAL A 63 -2.42 -3.69 -0.20
CA VAL A 63 -1.64 -2.49 -0.43
C VAL A 63 -0.72 -2.25 0.77
N VAL A 64 0.53 -1.95 0.51
CA VAL A 64 1.49 -1.58 1.54
C VAL A 64 1.87 -0.11 1.36
N LEU A 65 1.62 0.69 2.39
CA LEU A 65 2.13 2.05 2.47
C LEU A 65 3.49 1.99 3.16
N LEU A 66 4.54 2.24 2.39
CA LEU A 66 5.91 2.12 2.86
C LEU A 66 6.53 3.50 3.08
N GLU A 67 6.76 3.85 4.34
CA GLU A 67 7.42 5.10 4.69
C GLU A 67 8.93 5.00 4.42
N THR A 68 9.47 5.99 3.72
CA THR A 68 10.88 6.02 3.37
C THR A 68 11.65 6.91 4.35
N ASP A 69 11.87 6.39 5.53
CA ASP A 69 12.54 7.14 6.61
C ASP A 69 14.03 6.83 6.75
N SER A 70 14.54 5.88 5.98
CA SER A 70 15.93 5.46 6.04
C SER A 70 16.59 5.60 4.67
N SER A 71 17.61 4.82 4.39
CA SER A 71 18.28 4.92 3.10
C SER A 71 17.40 4.44 1.96
N ARG A 72 17.59 5.07 0.82
CA ARG A 72 16.89 4.69 -0.41
C ARG A 72 17.18 3.24 -0.81
N ALA A 73 18.39 2.78 -0.55
CA ALA A 73 18.77 1.40 -0.83
C ALA A 73 17.98 0.41 0.01
N MET A 74 17.74 0.71 1.27
CA MET A 74 16.94 -0.15 2.15
C MET A 74 15.47 -0.18 1.71
N ALA A 75 14.92 0.97 1.34
CA ALA A 75 13.56 1.04 0.82
C ALA A 75 13.44 0.21 -0.47
N ALA A 76 14.40 0.34 -1.38
CA ALA A 76 14.41 -0.42 -2.62
C ALA A 76 14.45 -1.93 -2.37
N ARG A 77 15.23 -2.38 -1.40
CA ARG A 77 15.29 -3.81 -1.04
C ARG A 77 13.96 -4.32 -0.50
N LYS A 78 13.29 -3.53 0.33
CA LYS A 78 11.98 -3.90 0.86
C LYS A 78 10.94 -3.98 -0.25
N ILE A 79 10.95 -3.02 -1.16
CA ILE A 79 10.05 -3.02 -2.31
C ILE A 79 10.26 -4.28 -3.13
N ALA A 80 11.52 -4.60 -3.45
CA ALA A 80 11.84 -5.80 -4.23
C ALA A 80 11.38 -7.07 -3.52
N ALA A 81 11.58 -7.15 -2.20
CA ALA A 81 11.15 -8.30 -1.42
C ALA A 81 9.62 -8.45 -1.40
N LEU A 82 8.89 -7.34 -1.27
CA LEU A 82 7.43 -7.35 -1.31
C LEU A 82 6.92 -7.79 -2.68
N GLN A 83 7.54 -7.31 -3.74
CA GLN A 83 7.16 -7.68 -5.10
C GLN A 83 7.48 -9.14 -5.44
N ALA A 84 8.39 -9.74 -4.71
CA ALA A 84 8.77 -11.16 -4.90
C ALA A 84 7.86 -12.13 -4.14
N LEU A 85 6.93 -11.65 -3.32
CA LEU A 85 5.99 -12.53 -2.63
C LEU A 85 5.09 -13.24 -3.63
N ALA A 86 4.66 -14.46 -3.30
CA ALA A 86 3.79 -15.26 -4.18
C ALA A 86 2.50 -14.51 -4.50
N VAL A 87 1.95 -13.78 -3.53
CA VAL A 87 0.83 -12.88 -3.72
C VAL A 87 1.33 -11.49 -3.36
N ALA A 88 1.88 -10.80 -4.34
CA ALA A 88 2.52 -9.52 -4.10
C ALA A 88 1.48 -8.41 -3.88
N PRO A 89 1.64 -7.60 -2.83
CA PRO A 89 0.80 -6.42 -2.63
C PRO A 89 1.21 -5.31 -3.60
N SER A 90 0.33 -4.35 -3.82
CA SER A 90 0.73 -3.09 -4.43
C SER A 90 1.49 -2.27 -3.39
N VAL A 91 2.51 -1.56 -3.81
CA VAL A 91 3.31 -0.73 -2.92
C VAL A 91 3.07 0.74 -3.25
N LEU A 92 2.70 1.50 -2.22
CA LEU A 92 2.55 2.94 -2.30
C LEU A 92 3.59 3.55 -1.37
N VAL A 93 4.51 4.31 -1.95
CA VAL A 93 5.64 4.86 -1.19
C VAL A 93 5.21 6.17 -0.53
N VAL A 94 5.50 6.30 0.76
CA VAL A 94 5.20 7.52 1.52
C VAL A 94 6.50 8.28 1.73
N VAL A 95 6.57 9.47 1.15
CA VAL A 95 7.78 10.30 1.17
C VAL A 95 7.60 11.52 2.04
N GLU A 96 8.71 11.98 2.61
CA GLU A 96 8.77 13.18 3.43
C GLU A 96 9.41 14.30 2.63
N GLY A 97 8.82 15.50 2.69
CA GLY A 97 9.40 16.67 2.04
C GLY A 97 8.96 16.90 0.61
N ASP A 98 9.50 17.97 0.02
CA ASP A 98 9.17 18.45 -1.33
C ASP A 98 10.09 17.87 -2.38
N ASP A 99 10.46 16.65 -2.24
CA ASP A 99 11.44 16.06 -3.14
C ASP A 99 10.81 15.74 -4.49
N ASP A 100 11.37 16.29 -5.58
CA ASP A 100 10.97 15.95 -6.94
C ASP A 100 11.22 14.48 -7.25
N GLU A 101 11.86 13.76 -6.35
CA GLU A 101 12.10 12.33 -6.46
C GLU A 101 10.85 11.48 -6.23
N GLN A 102 9.72 12.11 -5.86
CA GLN A 102 8.47 11.38 -5.66
C GLN A 102 8.09 10.52 -6.86
N GLU A 103 8.41 10.98 -8.06
CA GLU A 103 8.07 10.27 -9.29
C GLU A 103 9.06 9.14 -9.63
N ARG A 104 10.14 8.99 -8.86
CA ARG A 104 11.27 8.12 -9.25
C ARG A 104 11.44 6.87 -8.39
N TRP A 105 10.43 6.46 -7.66
CA TRP A 105 10.53 5.25 -6.84
C TRP A 105 10.27 4.01 -7.69
N GLN A 106 11.17 3.75 -8.64
CA GLN A 106 11.11 2.53 -9.48
C GLN A 106 9.77 2.38 -10.21
N GLY A 107 9.19 3.50 -10.63
CA GLY A 107 7.90 3.51 -11.30
C GLY A 107 6.71 3.32 -10.38
N LEU A 108 6.93 3.23 -9.08
CA LEU A 108 5.85 3.09 -8.11
C LEU A 108 5.22 4.44 -7.77
N PRO A 109 3.93 4.47 -7.49
CA PRO A 109 3.29 5.70 -7.03
C PRO A 109 3.83 6.10 -5.65
N ALA A 110 3.95 7.40 -5.44
CA ALA A 110 4.40 7.95 -4.18
C ALA A 110 3.45 9.05 -3.72
N VAL A 111 3.26 9.15 -2.41
CA VAL A 111 2.47 10.21 -1.79
C VAL A 111 3.29 10.86 -0.70
N ARG A 112 2.98 12.11 -0.42
CA ARG A 112 3.60 12.82 0.69
C ARG A 112 3.01 12.35 2.02
N LYS A 113 3.87 12.28 3.01
CA LYS A 113 3.44 12.08 4.39
C LYS A 113 2.45 13.19 4.77
N TRP A 114 1.41 12.84 5.50
CA TRP A 114 0.33 13.75 5.90
C TRP A 114 -0.52 14.26 4.72
N THR A 115 -0.53 13.56 3.61
CA THR A 115 -1.50 13.83 2.53
C THR A 115 -2.92 13.73 3.10
N PRO A 116 -3.84 14.63 2.71
CA PRO A 116 -5.23 14.55 3.16
C PRO A 116 -5.82 13.17 2.90
N ILE A 117 -6.59 12.68 3.86
CA ILE A 117 -7.08 11.30 3.82
C ILE A 117 -7.89 10.99 2.55
N GLU A 118 -8.63 11.95 2.03
CA GLU A 118 -9.42 11.76 0.81
C GLU A 118 -8.52 11.46 -0.38
N ILE A 119 -7.40 12.16 -0.48
CA ILE A 119 -6.42 11.95 -1.56
C ILE A 119 -5.69 10.62 -1.34
N LEU A 120 -5.32 10.33 -0.11
CA LEU A 120 -4.65 9.07 0.21
C LEU A 120 -5.54 7.87 -0.15
N VAL A 121 -6.82 7.94 0.16
CA VAL A 121 -7.78 6.89 -0.20
C VAL A 121 -7.84 6.69 -1.72
N GLU A 122 -7.85 7.77 -2.49
CA GLU A 122 -7.82 7.67 -3.95
C GLU A 122 -6.56 6.95 -4.45
N GLN A 123 -5.42 7.25 -3.84
CA GLN A 123 -4.16 6.61 -4.22
C GLN A 123 -4.14 5.13 -3.84
N ILE A 124 -4.69 4.79 -2.67
CA ILE A 124 -4.80 3.40 -2.24
C ILE A 124 -5.69 2.61 -3.20
N GLU A 125 -6.84 3.15 -3.56
CA GLU A 125 -7.76 2.49 -4.49
C GLU A 125 -7.12 2.32 -5.87
N ALA A 126 -6.42 3.33 -6.35
CA ALA A 126 -5.71 3.25 -7.62
C ALA A 126 -4.61 2.17 -7.58
N ALA A 127 -3.87 2.09 -6.48
CA ALA A 127 -2.83 1.08 -6.31
C ALA A 127 -3.42 -0.33 -6.27
N ALA A 128 -4.55 -0.49 -5.59
CA ALA A 128 -5.23 -1.79 -5.52
C ALA A 128 -5.72 -2.25 -6.89
N LEU A 129 -6.23 -1.33 -7.69
CA LEU A 129 -6.69 -1.65 -9.05
C LEU A 129 -5.53 -2.02 -9.98
N ALA A 130 -4.36 -1.41 -9.78
CA ALA A 130 -3.18 -1.68 -10.59
C ALA A 130 -2.48 -2.98 -10.19
N ARG A 131 -2.88 -3.60 -9.08
CA ARG A 131 -2.26 -4.83 -8.60
C ARG A 131 -2.43 -5.95 -9.60
N PRO A 132 -1.33 -6.59 -10.04
CA PRO A 132 -1.45 -7.73 -10.95
C PRO A 132 -2.15 -8.90 -10.26
N ALA A 133 -2.95 -9.65 -11.03
CA ALA A 133 -3.57 -10.86 -10.52
C ALA A 133 -2.49 -11.88 -10.14
N PRO A 134 -2.71 -12.68 -9.06
CA PRO A 134 -1.76 -13.74 -8.73
C PRO A 134 -1.62 -14.72 -9.89
N LEU A 135 -0.41 -15.22 -10.10
CA LEU A 135 -0.15 -16.23 -11.11
C LEU A 135 -0.91 -17.51 -10.79
N THR A 136 -1.53 -18.11 -11.79
CA THR A 136 -2.14 -19.44 -11.64
C THR A 136 -1.05 -20.49 -11.52
N GLU A 137 -1.40 -21.69 -11.06
CA GLU A 137 -0.46 -22.79 -11.00
C GLU A 137 0.14 -23.11 -12.37
N SER A 138 -0.68 -23.04 -13.41
CA SER A 138 -0.22 -23.26 -14.78
C SER A 138 0.82 -22.22 -15.20
N GLU A 139 0.58 -20.95 -14.88
CA GLU A 139 1.52 -19.89 -15.19
C GLU A 139 2.82 -20.03 -14.42
N ARG A 140 2.77 -20.44 -13.15
CA ARG A 140 3.95 -20.67 -12.33
C ARG A 140 4.82 -21.81 -12.88
N ALA A 141 4.21 -22.81 -13.49
CA ALA A 141 4.92 -23.93 -14.04
C ALA A 141 5.84 -23.55 -15.21
N TYR A 142 5.60 -22.41 -15.85
CA TYR A 142 6.43 -21.90 -16.94
C TYR A 142 7.55 -20.98 -16.46
N LEU A 143 7.62 -20.68 -15.19
CA LEU A 143 8.69 -19.87 -14.63
C LEU A 143 9.80 -20.77 -14.09
#